data_08b9a4790bcfe23e1e9cff4a7612f2ec
#
_entry.id   08b9a4790bcfe23e1e9cff4a7612f2ec
#
_cell.length_a   1.000
_cell.length_b   1.000
_cell.length_c   1.000
_cell.angle_alpha   90.00
_cell.angle_beta   90.00
_cell.angle_gamma   90.00
#
_symmetry.space_group_name_H-M   'P 1'
#
loop_
_entity.id
_entity.type
_entity.pdbx_description
1 polymer ?
#
loop_
_entity_poly.entity_id
_entity_poly.type
_entity_poly.pdbx_seq_one_letter_code
_entity_poly.pdbx_strand_id
1 'polypeptide(L)'
;MENVGKKFLPVTAAVTGLGTAAVKTAADFDSEMSKVSAISGATGDDFDQLRAKAREMGAKTKFSASEAASAMEYMAMAGWKTSDMLNGIEGVMNLAAASGEDLATTSDIVTDALTAFGLSAADSGHFADILAAASSNANTNVSM
;
A
#
# COMPACT_ATOMS: atom_id res chain seq x y z
N MET A 1 22.03 -17.37 -43.99
CA MET A 1 22.14 -16.43 -42.84
C MET A 1 20.87 -15.65 -42.51
N GLU A 2 19.84 -15.61 -43.34
CA GLU A 2 18.61 -14.87 -43.08
C GLU A 2 17.66 -15.52 -42.05
N ASN A 3 17.80 -16.81 -41.75
CA ASN A 3 16.86 -17.50 -40.84
C ASN A 3 17.20 -17.41 -39.32
N VAL A 4 18.39 -16.93 -38.96
CA VAL A 4 18.81 -16.82 -37.56
C VAL A 4 18.19 -15.57 -36.90
N GLY A 5 18.08 -14.47 -37.64
CA GLY A 5 17.47 -13.22 -37.14
C GLY A 5 15.98 -13.32 -36.82
N LYS A 6 15.23 -14.13 -37.62
CA LYS A 6 13.79 -14.31 -37.42
C LYS A 6 13.42 -15.17 -36.19
N LYS A 7 14.33 -16.03 -35.76
CA LYS A 7 14.12 -16.88 -34.55
C LYS A 7 14.34 -16.13 -33.24
N PHE A 8 15.07 -15.02 -33.27
CA PHE A 8 15.33 -14.21 -32.05
C PHE A 8 14.33 -13.05 -31.84
N LEU A 9 13.56 -12.68 -32.88
CA LEU A 9 12.58 -11.59 -32.81
C LEU A 9 11.53 -11.77 -31.66
N PRO A 10 10.92 -12.96 -31.47
CA PRO A 10 9.94 -13.12 -30.38
C PRO A 10 10.58 -13.05 -28.99
N VAL A 11 11.82 -13.48 -28.84
CA VAL A 11 12.56 -13.42 -27.56
C VAL A 11 12.91 -11.97 -27.22
N THR A 12 13.35 -11.20 -28.20
CA THR A 12 13.68 -9.78 -28.01
C THR A 12 12.44 -8.95 -27.67
N ALA A 13 11.31 -9.23 -28.33
CA ALA A 13 10.04 -8.56 -28.02
C ALA A 13 9.52 -8.89 -26.62
N ALA A 14 9.66 -10.16 -26.18
CA ALA A 14 9.27 -10.56 -24.82
C ALA A 14 10.15 -9.90 -23.74
N VAL A 15 11.46 -9.83 -23.94
CA VAL A 15 12.40 -9.16 -23.03
C VAL A 15 12.15 -7.65 -22.95
N THR A 16 11.87 -7.01 -24.09
CA THR A 16 11.54 -5.58 -24.13
C THR A 16 10.21 -5.30 -23.42
N GLY A 17 9.20 -6.16 -23.59
CA GLY A 17 7.91 -6.03 -22.91
C GLY A 17 8.02 -6.17 -21.40
N LEU A 18 8.81 -7.11 -20.91
CA LEU A 18 9.08 -7.26 -19.47
C LEU A 18 9.84 -6.07 -18.91
N GLY A 19 10.81 -5.54 -19.64
CA GLY A 19 11.57 -4.34 -19.21
C GLY A 19 10.71 -3.10 -19.08
N THR A 20 9.81 -2.85 -20.03
CA THR A 20 8.91 -1.67 -19.98
C THR A 20 7.87 -1.78 -18.86
N ALA A 21 7.32 -2.97 -18.59
CA ALA A 21 6.41 -3.18 -17.48
C ALA A 21 7.09 -2.96 -16.12
N ALA A 22 8.31 -3.49 -15.94
CA ALA A 22 9.07 -3.30 -14.72
C ALA A 22 9.44 -1.83 -14.47
N VAL A 23 9.83 -1.09 -15.51
CA VAL A 23 10.13 0.35 -15.41
C VAL A 23 8.88 1.14 -15.03
N LYS A 24 7.73 0.84 -15.64
CA LYS A 24 6.46 1.50 -15.30
C LYS A 24 6.09 1.25 -13.84
N THR A 25 6.14 0.02 -13.38
CA THR A 25 5.82 -0.33 -11.99
C THR A 25 6.74 0.39 -11.00
N ALA A 26 8.03 0.52 -11.32
CA ALA A 26 8.98 1.27 -10.50
C ALA A 26 8.66 2.78 -10.49
N ALA A 27 8.31 3.35 -11.64
CA ALA A 27 7.94 4.76 -11.75
C ALA A 27 6.64 5.07 -11.01
N ASP A 28 5.63 4.19 -11.09
CA ASP A 28 4.37 4.33 -10.36
C ASP A 28 4.63 4.30 -8.84
N PHE A 29 5.45 3.36 -8.35
CA PHE A 29 5.84 3.29 -6.95
C PHE A 29 6.58 4.55 -6.47
N ASP A 30 7.54 5.03 -7.26
CA ASP A 30 8.31 6.24 -6.92
C ASP A 30 7.42 7.49 -6.92
N SER A 31 6.43 7.56 -7.81
CA SER A 31 5.42 8.62 -7.82
C SER A 31 4.59 8.63 -6.54
N GLU A 32 4.05 7.47 -6.13
CA GLU A 32 3.26 7.37 -4.91
C GLU A 32 4.10 7.71 -3.66
N MET A 33 5.32 7.18 -3.57
CA MET A 33 6.22 7.51 -2.45
C MET A 33 6.60 9.00 -2.41
N SER A 34 6.70 9.67 -3.55
CA SER A 34 6.94 11.11 -3.61
C SER A 34 5.78 11.91 -3.01
N LYS A 35 4.54 11.47 -3.20
CA LYS A 35 3.37 12.08 -2.56
C LYS A 35 3.41 11.87 -1.05
N VAL A 36 3.72 10.65 -0.59
CA VAL A 36 3.90 10.34 0.83
C VAL A 36 4.91 11.29 1.47
N SER A 37 6.08 11.47 0.86
CA SER A 37 7.11 12.40 1.33
C SER A 37 6.60 13.85 1.38
N ALA A 38 5.92 14.30 0.32
CA ALA A 38 5.41 15.67 0.24
C ALA A 38 4.38 15.99 1.32
N ILE A 39 3.50 15.04 1.66
CA ILE A 39 2.42 15.23 2.63
C ILE A 39 2.91 15.03 4.07
N SER A 40 3.66 13.95 4.33
CA SER A 40 4.15 13.61 5.66
C SER A 40 5.34 14.47 6.11
N GLY A 41 6.08 15.04 5.15
CA GLY A 41 7.35 15.71 5.39
C GLY A 41 8.52 14.75 5.65
N ALA A 42 8.33 13.45 5.46
CA ALA A 42 9.37 12.45 5.64
C ALA A 42 10.51 12.62 4.62
N THR A 43 11.74 12.68 5.11
CA THR A 43 12.97 12.80 4.30
C THR A 43 14.07 11.93 4.89
N GLY A 44 15.13 11.64 4.10
CA GLY A 44 16.26 10.85 4.57
C GLY A 44 15.84 9.46 5.07
N ASP A 45 16.33 9.08 6.24
CA ASP A 45 16.12 7.76 6.83
C ASP A 45 14.62 7.43 7.04
N ASP A 46 13.80 8.42 7.41
CA ASP A 46 12.35 8.25 7.57
C ASP A 46 11.69 7.87 6.25
N PHE A 47 12.05 8.54 5.18
CA PHE A 47 11.53 8.23 3.85
C PHE A 47 11.98 6.85 3.36
N ASP A 48 13.25 6.49 3.61
CA ASP A 48 13.80 5.19 3.25
C ASP A 48 13.09 4.04 4.01
N GLN A 49 12.76 4.24 5.29
CA GLN A 49 11.98 3.28 6.09
C GLN A 49 10.57 3.10 5.53
N LEU A 50 9.88 4.18 5.17
CA LEU A 50 8.55 4.09 4.55
C LEU A 50 8.60 3.36 3.21
N ARG A 51 9.60 3.64 2.36
CA ARG A 51 9.81 2.93 1.09
C ARG A 51 10.05 1.43 1.30
N ALA A 52 10.89 1.09 2.27
CA ALA A 52 11.19 -0.30 2.62
C ALA A 52 9.93 -1.01 3.12
N LYS A 53 9.16 -0.36 3.99
CA LYS A 53 7.91 -0.92 4.52
C LYS A 53 6.86 -1.12 3.45
N ALA A 54 6.68 -0.18 2.53
CA ALA A 54 5.74 -0.33 1.42
C ALA A 54 6.10 -1.53 0.51
N ARG A 55 7.39 -1.72 0.22
CA ARG A 55 7.86 -2.88 -0.54
C ARG A 55 7.68 -4.20 0.23
N GLU A 56 7.96 -4.19 1.53
CA GLU A 56 7.73 -5.34 2.41
C GLU A 56 6.26 -5.76 2.39
N MET A 57 5.36 -4.79 2.53
CA MET A 57 3.92 -5.04 2.50
C MET A 57 3.45 -5.57 1.14
N GLY A 58 3.96 -5.01 0.04
CA GLY A 58 3.70 -5.51 -1.30
C GLY A 58 4.19 -6.94 -1.55
N ALA A 59 5.25 -7.37 -0.85
CA ALA A 59 5.76 -8.74 -0.95
C ALA A 59 5.00 -9.75 -0.06
N LYS A 60 4.42 -9.29 1.05
CA LYS A 60 3.78 -10.14 2.07
C LYS A 60 2.27 -10.24 1.95
N THR A 61 1.64 -9.35 1.21
CA THR A 61 0.18 -9.27 1.10
C THR A 61 -0.29 -9.43 -0.35
N LYS A 62 -1.60 -9.43 -0.57
CA LYS A 62 -2.19 -9.45 -1.92
C LYS A 62 -2.04 -8.12 -2.69
N PHE A 63 -1.63 -7.07 -1.99
CA PHE A 63 -1.50 -5.73 -2.55
C PHE A 63 -0.09 -5.50 -3.09
N SER A 64 0.06 -4.58 -4.04
CA SER A 64 1.34 -4.16 -4.57
C SER A 64 2.04 -3.15 -3.63
N ALA A 65 3.34 -2.92 -3.84
CA ALA A 65 4.07 -1.87 -3.15
C ALA A 65 3.51 -0.47 -3.43
N SER A 66 3.00 -0.22 -4.64
CA SER A 66 2.36 1.05 -5.02
C SER A 66 1.04 1.26 -4.28
N GLU A 67 0.22 0.22 -4.12
CA GLU A 67 -1.01 0.29 -3.31
C GLU A 67 -0.68 0.53 -1.83
N ALA A 68 0.37 -0.11 -1.29
CA ALA A 68 0.83 0.16 0.06
C ALA A 68 1.31 1.62 0.23
N ALA A 69 2.02 2.17 -0.77
CA ALA A 69 2.42 3.57 -0.78
C ALA A 69 1.21 4.52 -0.85
N SER A 70 0.20 4.20 -1.67
CA SER A 70 -1.05 4.96 -1.72
C SER A 70 -1.80 4.93 -0.38
N ALA A 71 -1.84 3.79 0.32
CA ALA A 71 -2.40 3.73 1.67
C ALA A 71 -1.65 4.65 2.66
N MET A 72 -0.31 4.68 2.58
CA MET A 72 0.50 5.61 3.39
C MET A 72 0.21 7.09 3.06
N GLU A 73 -0.12 7.41 1.80
CA GLU A 73 -0.55 8.77 1.43
C GLU A 73 -1.80 9.19 2.21
N TYR A 74 -2.83 8.34 2.30
CA TYR A 74 -4.04 8.61 3.10
C TYR A 74 -3.72 8.74 4.59
N MET A 75 -2.86 7.87 5.12
CA MET A 75 -2.39 8.00 6.52
C MET A 75 -1.68 9.32 6.76
N ALA A 76 -0.83 9.76 5.83
CA ALA A 76 -0.14 11.05 5.92
C ALA A 76 -1.11 12.23 5.85
N MET A 77 -2.15 12.17 5.00
CA MET A 77 -3.23 13.18 4.95
C MET A 77 -4.00 13.25 6.27
N ALA A 78 -4.20 12.12 6.95
CA ALA A 78 -4.78 12.07 8.30
C ALA A 78 -3.83 12.57 9.40
N GLY A 79 -2.62 13.00 9.05
CA GLY A 79 -1.64 13.56 9.98
C GLY A 79 -0.72 12.55 10.65
N TRP A 80 -0.74 11.28 10.22
CA TRP A 80 0.15 10.25 10.76
C TRP A 80 1.61 10.57 10.42
N LYS A 81 2.50 10.34 11.38
CA LYS A 81 3.93 10.47 11.21
C LYS A 81 4.56 9.16 10.75
N THR A 82 5.85 9.19 10.39
CA THR A 82 6.60 8.00 9.95
C THR A 82 6.40 6.81 10.87
N SER A 83 6.55 6.98 12.19
CA SER A 83 6.35 5.92 13.17
C SER A 83 4.92 5.35 13.17
N ASP A 84 3.93 6.21 13.00
CA ASP A 84 2.53 5.82 12.99
C ASP A 84 2.20 4.99 11.74
N MET A 85 2.68 5.43 10.59
CA MET A 85 2.52 4.71 9.32
C MET A 85 3.21 3.35 9.35
N LEU A 86 4.44 3.27 9.89
CA LEU A 86 5.17 2.02 10.01
C LEU A 86 4.46 1.00 10.92
N ASN A 87 3.84 1.47 12.01
CA ASN A 87 3.14 0.62 12.97
C ASN A 87 1.71 0.26 12.52
N GLY A 88 1.03 1.16 11.82
CA GLY A 88 -0.39 1.02 11.49
C GLY A 88 -0.70 0.33 10.17
N ILE A 89 0.19 0.41 9.18
CA ILE A 89 -0.10 -0.04 7.82
C ILE A 89 -0.48 -1.52 7.72
N GLU A 90 0.14 -2.38 8.51
CA GLU A 90 -0.13 -3.81 8.47
C GLU A 90 -1.58 -4.13 8.90
N GLY A 91 -2.07 -3.48 9.96
CA GLY A 91 -3.46 -3.61 10.41
C GLY A 91 -4.46 -3.15 9.36
N VAL A 92 -4.20 -2.00 8.74
CA VAL A 92 -5.04 -1.46 7.66
C VAL A 92 -5.09 -2.40 6.45
N MET A 93 -3.93 -2.91 6.02
CA MET A 93 -3.87 -3.81 4.87
C MET A 93 -4.53 -5.17 5.16
N ASN A 94 -4.41 -5.67 6.39
CA ASN A 94 -5.09 -6.90 6.80
C ASN A 94 -6.61 -6.72 6.81
N LEU A 95 -7.11 -5.58 7.28
CA LEU A 95 -8.55 -5.25 7.23
C LEU A 95 -9.06 -5.15 5.78
N ALA A 96 -8.35 -4.43 4.91
CA ALA A 96 -8.71 -4.34 3.48
C ALA A 96 -8.70 -5.72 2.80
N ALA A 97 -7.75 -6.57 3.17
CA ALA A 97 -7.68 -7.93 2.65
C ALA A 97 -8.85 -8.80 3.12
N ALA A 98 -9.25 -8.67 4.38
CA ALA A 98 -10.33 -9.44 4.99
C ALA A 98 -11.72 -8.98 4.55
N SER A 99 -11.93 -7.67 4.43
CA SER A 99 -13.21 -7.07 4.02
C SER A 99 -13.46 -7.14 2.51
N GLY A 100 -12.38 -7.22 1.71
CA GLY A 100 -12.45 -7.09 0.27
C GLY A 100 -12.63 -5.65 -0.23
N GLU A 101 -12.57 -4.68 0.68
CA GLU A 101 -12.66 -3.26 0.35
C GLU A 101 -11.36 -2.74 -0.29
N ASP A 102 -11.46 -1.59 -0.93
CA ASP A 102 -10.32 -0.87 -1.49
C ASP A 102 -9.38 -0.41 -0.37
N LEU A 103 -8.07 -0.56 -0.60
CA LEU A 103 -7.08 -0.26 0.43
C LEU A 103 -7.03 1.23 0.79
N ALA A 104 -7.20 2.13 -0.17
CA ALA A 104 -7.23 3.57 0.08
C ALA A 104 -8.44 3.94 0.94
N THR A 105 -9.63 3.43 0.58
CA THR A 105 -10.87 3.60 1.34
C THR A 105 -10.73 3.05 2.77
N THR A 106 -10.16 1.85 2.92
CA THR A 106 -9.91 1.25 4.24
C THR A 106 -8.95 2.09 5.07
N SER A 107 -7.90 2.65 4.45
CA SER A 107 -6.96 3.54 5.14
C SER A 107 -7.64 4.78 5.69
N ASP A 108 -8.48 5.42 4.88
CA ASP A 108 -9.24 6.62 5.27
C ASP A 108 -10.17 6.32 6.45
N ILE A 109 -10.98 5.27 6.35
CA ILE A 109 -11.90 4.84 7.40
C ILE A 109 -11.18 4.54 8.72
N VAL A 110 -10.06 3.80 8.66
CA VAL A 110 -9.31 3.42 9.87
C VAL A 110 -8.66 4.64 10.50
N THR A 111 -8.03 5.51 9.73
CA THR A 111 -7.38 6.72 10.26
C THR A 111 -8.38 7.67 10.90
N ASP A 112 -9.53 7.87 10.28
CA ASP A 112 -10.60 8.71 10.80
C ASP A 112 -11.20 8.11 12.08
N ALA A 113 -11.48 6.82 12.08
CA ALA A 113 -12.03 6.14 13.26
C ALA A 113 -11.07 6.14 14.45
N LEU A 114 -9.78 5.83 14.23
CA LEU A 114 -8.78 5.90 15.30
C LEU A 114 -8.68 7.31 15.88
N THR A 115 -8.71 8.33 15.03
CA THR A 115 -8.71 9.73 15.47
C THR A 115 -9.97 10.06 16.27
N ALA A 116 -11.15 9.67 15.78
CA ALA A 116 -12.42 9.93 16.46
C ALA A 116 -12.53 9.25 17.82
N PHE A 117 -11.96 8.05 17.96
CA PHE A 117 -11.94 7.31 19.23
C PHE A 117 -10.76 7.66 20.15
N GLY A 118 -9.84 8.53 19.71
CA GLY A 118 -8.64 8.90 20.45
C GLY A 118 -7.63 7.74 20.59
N LEU A 119 -7.64 6.80 19.64
CA LEU A 119 -6.72 5.67 19.56
C LEU A 119 -5.45 6.06 18.79
N SER A 120 -4.38 5.31 19.02
CA SER A 120 -3.11 5.49 18.32
C SER A 120 -3.01 4.61 17.07
N ALA A 121 -2.08 4.93 16.18
CA ALA A 121 -1.78 4.10 15.02
C ALA A 121 -1.37 2.65 15.38
N ALA A 122 -0.76 2.46 16.55
CA ALA A 122 -0.40 1.13 17.05
C ALA A 122 -1.62 0.25 17.36
N ASP A 123 -2.79 0.86 17.59
CA ASP A 123 -4.05 0.15 17.86
C ASP A 123 -4.76 -0.30 16.57
N SER A 124 -4.24 0.07 15.38
CA SER A 124 -4.88 -0.22 14.08
C SER A 124 -5.10 -1.71 13.84
N GLY A 125 -4.18 -2.57 14.27
CA GLY A 125 -4.33 -4.03 14.15
C GLY A 125 -5.50 -4.54 14.99
N HIS A 126 -5.58 -4.16 16.26
CA HIS A 126 -6.68 -4.53 17.15
C HIS A 126 -8.02 -3.96 16.68
N PHE A 127 -8.02 -2.71 16.21
CA PHE A 127 -9.20 -2.07 15.63
C PHE A 127 -9.67 -2.78 14.37
N ALA A 128 -8.74 -3.20 13.50
CA ALA A 128 -9.03 -3.98 12.31
C ALA A 128 -9.67 -5.33 12.64
N ASP A 129 -9.18 -6.02 13.67
CA ASP A 129 -9.75 -7.30 14.12
C ASP A 129 -11.19 -7.13 14.63
N ILE A 130 -11.45 -6.05 15.38
CA ILE A 130 -12.81 -5.73 15.86
C ILE A 130 -13.75 -5.44 14.70
N LEU A 131 -13.34 -4.64 13.72
CA LEU A 131 -14.15 -4.32 12.54
C LEU A 131 -14.42 -5.56 11.68
N ALA A 132 -13.43 -6.40 11.46
CA ALA A 132 -13.59 -7.65 10.72
C ALA A 132 -14.58 -8.59 11.41
N ALA A 133 -14.48 -8.71 12.74
CA ALA A 133 -15.41 -9.51 13.54
C ALA A 133 -16.83 -8.91 13.53
N ALA A 134 -16.97 -7.60 13.64
CA ALA A 134 -18.25 -6.90 13.58
C ALA A 134 -18.93 -7.09 12.22
N SER A 135 -18.18 -6.93 11.12
CA SER A 135 -18.68 -7.14 9.75
C SER A 135 -19.18 -8.57 9.54
N SER A 136 -18.47 -9.56 10.07
CA SER A 136 -18.84 -10.97 9.97
C SER A 136 -20.12 -11.30 10.74
N ASN A 137 -20.39 -10.63 11.86
CA ASN A 137 -21.50 -10.92 12.76
C ASN A 137 -22.72 -10.02 12.56
N ALA A 138 -22.57 -8.84 11.95
CA ALA A 138 -23.64 -7.84 11.85
C ALA A 138 -24.24 -7.70 10.44
N ASN A 139 -23.88 -8.57 9.49
CA ASN A 139 -24.30 -8.46 8.08
C ASN A 139 -24.11 -7.04 7.49
N THR A 140 -23.01 -6.42 7.85
CA THR A 140 -22.57 -5.09 7.41
C THR A 140 -21.17 -5.21 6.79
N ASN A 141 -20.67 -4.16 6.19
CA ASN A 141 -19.30 -4.08 5.70
C ASN A 141 -18.52 -2.92 6.36
N VAL A 142 -17.23 -2.84 6.09
CA VAL A 142 -16.34 -1.83 6.70
C VAL A 142 -16.67 -0.42 6.22
N SER A 143 -17.27 -0.27 5.05
CA SER A 143 -17.61 1.03 4.43
C SER A 143 -19.02 1.54 4.79
N MET A 144 -19.79 0.78 5.53
CA MET A 144 -21.12 1.19 6.03
C MET A 144 -21.07 1.79 7.43
#